data_4c997b2f585b3a981cb6f8933bc87652
#
_entry.id   4c997b2f585b3a981cb6f8933bc87652
#
_cell.length_a   1.000
_cell.length_b   1.000
_cell.length_c   1.000
_cell.angle_alpha   90.00
_cell.angle_beta   90.00
_cell.angle_gamma   90.00
#
_symmetry.space_group_name_H-M   'P 1'
#
loop_
_entity.id
_entity.type
_entity.pdbx_description
1 polymer ?
#
loop_
_entity_poly.entity_id
_entity_poly.type
_entity_poly.pdbx_seq_one_letter_code
_entity_poly.pdbx_strand_id
1 'polypeptide(L)'
;MLAARASGAPSITAHGVVTDNGVMVEKSAWMRQVEANPEHSRWYIERFRAMEAAGHDLHGEARLIDAMAQRESRILDAGCGTGRMGGRLLTLGHNVVGVDVDPVLIEAAKQDHPDGSWHTQDLALLDLESIGQAEPFDIIVSTGNVMTFLAESTRNMVLGNLAKALAPEGRLVIGFGAGRGYLFTDFLEDAAANGLQPDLLLATWDLRPWTPESDFLVAILSPAEQSQ
;
A
#
# COMPACT_ATOMS: atom_id res chain seq x y z
N MET A 1 34.48 -5.81 -19.45
CA MET A 1 33.44 -6.84 -19.53
C MET A 1 32.80 -6.95 -18.14
N LEU A 2 31.76 -6.16 -17.85
CA LEU A 2 30.96 -6.32 -16.64
C LEU A 2 29.85 -7.32 -16.98
N ALA A 3 29.83 -8.44 -16.26
CA ALA A 3 28.73 -9.39 -16.34
C ALA A 3 27.50 -8.81 -15.67
N ALA A 4 26.40 -8.63 -16.43
CA ALA A 4 25.09 -8.32 -15.89
C ALA A 4 24.66 -9.47 -14.97
N ARG A 5 24.42 -9.17 -13.68
CA ARG A 5 23.75 -10.09 -12.77
C ARG A 5 22.28 -10.17 -13.19
N ALA A 6 21.85 -11.33 -13.64
CA ALA A 6 20.44 -11.62 -13.83
C ALA A 6 19.77 -11.57 -12.45
N SER A 7 18.81 -10.66 -12.27
CA SER A 7 17.94 -10.65 -11.09
C SER A 7 17.06 -11.91 -11.16
N GLY A 8 17.34 -12.89 -10.31
CA GLY A 8 16.51 -14.07 -10.16
C GLY A 8 15.17 -13.65 -9.52
N ALA A 9 14.07 -14.15 -10.08
CA ALA A 9 12.76 -13.98 -9.43
C ALA A 9 12.79 -14.66 -8.04
N PRO A 10 12.16 -14.08 -7.00
CA PRO A 10 12.12 -14.67 -5.66
C PRO A 10 11.46 -16.05 -5.71
N SER A 11 12.06 -17.03 -5.03
CA SER A 11 11.49 -18.37 -4.96
C SER A 11 10.47 -18.46 -3.82
N ILE A 12 9.26 -18.95 -4.13
CA ILE A 12 8.16 -19.12 -3.15
C ILE A 12 8.23 -20.53 -2.55
N THR A 13 8.28 -20.62 -1.21
CA THR A 13 8.21 -21.88 -0.46
C THR A 13 6.88 -22.00 0.29
N ALA A 14 6.57 -23.18 0.83
CA ALA A 14 5.34 -23.42 1.60
C ALA A 14 5.21 -22.50 2.84
N HIS A 15 6.32 -21.95 3.37
CA HIS A 15 6.36 -21.18 4.61
C HIS A 15 6.74 -19.69 4.42
N GLY A 16 7.14 -19.24 3.21
CA GLY A 16 7.54 -17.86 2.98
C GLY A 16 8.09 -17.61 1.58
N VAL A 17 8.40 -16.35 1.31
CA VAL A 17 9.09 -15.88 0.11
C VAL A 17 10.56 -15.75 0.45
N VAL A 18 11.44 -16.36 -0.35
CA VAL A 18 12.90 -16.25 -0.19
C VAL A 18 13.39 -15.12 -1.09
N THR A 19 14.05 -14.14 -0.49
CA THR A 19 14.71 -13.05 -1.23
C THR A 19 16.01 -13.53 -1.86
N ASP A 20 16.56 -12.77 -2.81
CA ASP A 20 17.91 -13.01 -3.38
C ASP A 20 19.01 -12.99 -2.30
N ASN A 21 18.77 -12.37 -1.16
CA ASN A 21 19.65 -12.33 0.00
C ASN A 21 19.41 -13.46 1.00
N GLY A 22 18.53 -14.41 0.71
CA GLY A 22 18.19 -15.55 1.58
C GLY A 22 17.32 -15.21 2.79
N VAL A 23 16.76 -14.00 2.87
CA VAL A 23 15.82 -13.60 3.93
C VAL A 23 14.47 -14.27 3.68
N MET A 24 13.97 -15.01 4.66
CA MET A 24 12.63 -15.60 4.62
C MET A 24 11.62 -14.58 5.15
N VAL A 25 10.65 -14.21 4.31
CA VAL A 25 9.54 -13.34 4.69
C VAL A 25 8.26 -14.17 4.76
N GLU A 26 7.52 -14.05 5.85
CA GLU A 26 6.26 -14.76 6.03
C GLU A 26 5.22 -14.25 5.03
N LYS A 27 4.47 -15.17 4.41
CA LYS A 27 3.40 -14.84 3.47
C LYS A 27 2.29 -14.03 4.15
N SER A 28 1.83 -12.99 3.48
CA SER A 28 0.65 -12.22 3.90
C SER A 28 -0.62 -13.10 3.96
N ALA A 29 -1.63 -12.66 4.69
CA ALA A 29 -2.92 -13.33 4.71
C ALA A 29 -3.57 -13.36 3.32
N TRP A 30 -3.37 -12.31 2.50
CA TRP A 30 -3.82 -12.27 1.11
C TRP A 30 -3.20 -13.40 0.28
N MET A 31 -1.88 -13.55 0.32
CA MET A 31 -1.18 -14.63 -0.40
C MET A 31 -1.71 -16.00 0.01
N ARG A 32 -1.93 -16.24 1.31
CA ARG A 32 -2.50 -17.49 1.80
C ARG A 32 -3.93 -17.72 1.29
N GLN A 33 -4.76 -16.68 1.19
CA GLN A 33 -6.11 -16.77 0.63
C GLN A 33 -6.10 -17.14 -0.84
N VAL A 34 -5.23 -16.50 -1.64
CA VAL A 34 -5.09 -16.79 -3.08
C VAL A 34 -4.55 -18.20 -3.32
N GLU A 35 -3.59 -18.67 -2.51
CA GLU A 35 -3.10 -20.06 -2.58
C GLU A 35 -4.19 -21.08 -2.25
N ALA A 36 -5.03 -20.80 -1.26
CA ALA A 36 -6.15 -21.68 -0.89
C ALA A 36 -7.29 -21.60 -1.92
N ASN A 37 -7.48 -20.49 -2.58
CA ASN A 37 -8.51 -20.28 -3.60
C ASN A 37 -7.97 -19.39 -4.74
N PRO A 38 -7.44 -19.97 -5.83
CA PRO A 38 -6.91 -19.21 -6.97
C PRO A 38 -7.91 -18.27 -7.67
N GLU A 39 -9.22 -18.48 -7.49
CA GLU A 39 -10.26 -17.59 -8.04
C GLU A 39 -10.50 -16.36 -7.15
N HIS A 40 -9.85 -16.26 -5.98
CA HIS A 40 -10.08 -15.15 -5.03
C HIS A 40 -9.77 -13.79 -5.64
N SER A 41 -8.66 -13.66 -6.35
CA SER A 41 -8.25 -12.41 -7.03
C SER A 41 -9.24 -12.00 -8.10
N ARG A 42 -9.73 -12.96 -8.91
CA ARG A 42 -10.74 -12.70 -9.94
C ARG A 42 -12.07 -12.27 -9.34
N TRP A 43 -12.52 -12.95 -8.28
CA TRP A 43 -13.71 -12.55 -7.54
C TRP A 43 -13.60 -11.11 -7.02
N TYR A 44 -12.43 -10.74 -6.50
CA TYR A 44 -12.18 -9.38 -6.03
C TYR A 44 -12.29 -8.34 -7.15
N ILE A 45 -11.69 -8.61 -8.31
CA ILE A 45 -11.79 -7.75 -9.50
C ILE A 45 -13.25 -7.56 -9.92
N GLU A 46 -13.96 -8.68 -10.09
CA GLU A 46 -15.37 -8.66 -10.53
C GLU A 46 -16.27 -7.92 -9.55
N ARG A 47 -16.04 -8.07 -8.27
CA ARG A 47 -16.77 -7.38 -7.21
C ARG A 47 -16.67 -5.86 -7.37
N PHE A 48 -15.48 -5.31 -7.54
CA PHE A 48 -15.30 -3.86 -7.68
C PHE A 48 -15.85 -3.34 -9.00
N ARG A 49 -15.67 -4.07 -10.10
CA ARG A 49 -16.28 -3.72 -11.39
C ARG A 49 -17.81 -3.70 -11.31
N ALA A 50 -18.42 -4.66 -10.62
CA ALA A 50 -19.86 -4.70 -10.41
C ALA A 50 -20.36 -3.52 -9.55
N MET A 51 -19.62 -3.14 -8.50
CA MET A 51 -19.96 -1.97 -7.68
C MET A 51 -19.87 -0.67 -8.48
N GLU A 52 -18.85 -0.50 -9.30
CA GLU A 52 -18.69 0.66 -10.19
C GLU A 52 -19.82 0.71 -11.24
N ALA A 53 -20.12 -0.41 -11.89
CA ALA A 53 -21.23 -0.52 -12.86
C ALA A 53 -22.60 -0.24 -12.22
N ALA A 54 -22.76 -0.52 -10.92
CA ALA A 54 -23.95 -0.19 -10.13
C ALA A 54 -24.00 1.28 -9.68
N GLY A 55 -22.98 2.10 -10.02
CA GLY A 55 -22.93 3.53 -9.69
C GLY A 55 -22.53 3.82 -8.24
N HIS A 56 -21.90 2.87 -7.53
CA HIS A 56 -21.38 3.15 -6.20
C HIS A 56 -20.22 4.16 -6.27
N ASP A 57 -20.19 5.09 -5.30
CA ASP A 57 -19.06 5.99 -5.14
C ASP A 57 -17.87 5.26 -4.51
N LEU A 58 -16.88 4.95 -5.34
CA LEU A 58 -15.66 4.24 -4.94
C LEU A 58 -14.43 5.16 -4.83
N HIS A 59 -14.63 6.48 -4.77
CA HIS A 59 -13.56 7.47 -4.86
C HIS A 59 -13.35 8.29 -3.58
N GLY A 60 -13.91 7.87 -2.46
CA GLY A 60 -13.79 8.60 -1.18
C GLY A 60 -12.33 8.79 -0.76
N GLU A 61 -11.54 7.74 -0.84
CA GLU A 61 -10.12 7.76 -0.51
C GLU A 61 -9.35 8.73 -1.43
N ALA A 62 -9.56 8.63 -2.75
CA ALA A 62 -8.86 9.47 -3.71
C ALA A 62 -9.20 10.97 -3.54
N ARG A 63 -10.43 11.32 -3.14
CA ARG A 63 -10.79 12.72 -2.83
C ARG A 63 -10.00 13.29 -1.66
N LEU A 64 -9.81 12.53 -0.58
CA LEU A 64 -9.01 12.96 0.55
C LEU A 64 -7.54 13.15 0.14
N ILE A 65 -6.98 12.19 -0.59
CA ILE A 65 -5.59 12.25 -1.06
C ILE A 65 -5.38 13.45 -1.99
N ASP A 66 -6.26 13.66 -2.99
CA ASP A 66 -6.18 14.82 -3.90
C ASP A 66 -6.27 16.16 -3.16
N ALA A 67 -7.11 16.23 -2.11
CA ALA A 67 -7.25 17.45 -1.31
C ALA A 67 -5.98 17.81 -0.51
N MET A 68 -5.18 16.81 -0.13
CA MET A 68 -3.91 17.01 0.58
C MET A 68 -2.72 17.20 -0.37
N ALA A 69 -2.80 16.66 -1.58
CA ALA A 69 -1.71 16.64 -2.55
C ALA A 69 -1.53 18.00 -3.24
N GLN A 70 -0.30 18.39 -3.48
CA GLN A 70 0.00 19.44 -4.47
C GLN A 70 -0.31 18.90 -5.87
N ARG A 71 -0.50 19.77 -6.85
CA ARG A 71 -0.69 19.34 -8.25
C ARG A 71 0.53 18.57 -8.74
N GLU A 72 0.28 17.52 -9.54
CA GLU A 72 1.33 16.66 -10.11
C GLU A 72 2.18 15.90 -9.06
N SER A 73 1.68 15.80 -7.81
CA SER A 73 2.35 15.03 -6.76
C SER A 73 2.68 13.61 -7.19
N ARG A 74 3.81 13.14 -6.69
CA ARG A 74 4.28 11.78 -6.85
C ARG A 74 3.69 10.90 -5.75
N ILE A 75 2.84 9.95 -6.11
CA ILE A 75 2.05 9.16 -5.16
C ILE A 75 2.36 7.66 -5.32
N LEU A 76 2.67 6.98 -4.21
CA LEU A 76 2.74 5.53 -4.14
C LEU A 76 1.42 4.97 -3.58
N ASP A 77 0.73 4.13 -4.36
CA ASP A 77 -0.41 3.32 -3.94
C ASP A 77 0.10 1.96 -3.45
N ALA A 78 0.29 1.84 -2.13
CA ALA A 78 0.91 0.68 -1.48
C ALA A 78 -0.15 -0.37 -1.11
N GLY A 79 -0.18 -1.46 -1.86
CA GLY A 79 -1.26 -2.45 -1.87
C GLY A 79 -2.39 -1.99 -2.78
N CYS A 80 -2.06 -1.61 -4.02
CA CYS A 80 -2.96 -0.91 -4.94
C CYS A 80 -4.12 -1.79 -5.47
N GLY A 81 -4.04 -3.11 -5.31
CA GLY A 81 -5.02 -4.03 -5.86
C GLY A 81 -5.20 -3.84 -7.36
N THR A 82 -6.44 -3.60 -7.79
CA THR A 82 -6.81 -3.33 -9.20
C THR A 82 -6.47 -1.91 -9.67
N GLY A 83 -5.74 -1.12 -8.87
CA GLY A 83 -5.40 0.26 -9.23
C GLY A 83 -6.56 1.25 -9.15
N ARG A 84 -7.71 0.89 -8.58
CA ARG A 84 -8.92 1.73 -8.52
C ARG A 84 -8.65 3.12 -7.93
N MET A 85 -7.98 3.17 -6.79
CA MET A 85 -7.67 4.44 -6.10
C MET A 85 -6.60 5.22 -6.86
N GLY A 86 -5.48 4.58 -7.19
CA GLY A 86 -4.40 5.20 -7.95
C GLY A 86 -4.83 5.64 -9.35
N GLY A 87 -5.66 4.84 -10.05
CA GLY A 87 -6.23 5.20 -11.35
C GLY A 87 -7.09 6.47 -11.27
N ARG A 88 -7.86 6.64 -10.18
CA ARG A 88 -8.59 7.89 -9.96
C ARG A 88 -7.63 9.08 -9.76
N LEU A 89 -6.55 8.91 -9.01
CA LEU A 89 -5.55 9.98 -8.80
C LEU A 89 -4.83 10.35 -10.10
N LEU A 90 -4.57 9.39 -11.00
CA LEU A 90 -4.06 9.68 -12.36
C LEU A 90 -5.01 10.62 -13.12
N THR A 91 -6.32 10.36 -13.09
CA THR A 91 -7.30 11.24 -13.76
C THR A 91 -7.39 12.63 -13.14
N LEU A 92 -6.90 12.82 -11.92
CA LEU A 92 -6.80 14.10 -11.23
C LEU A 92 -5.46 14.81 -11.47
N GLY A 93 -4.57 14.21 -12.29
CA GLY A 93 -3.31 14.81 -12.74
C GLY A 93 -2.11 14.53 -11.84
N HIS A 94 -2.16 13.48 -11.02
CA HIS A 94 -1.02 13.03 -10.21
C HIS A 94 -0.18 11.98 -10.93
N ASN A 95 1.09 11.83 -10.50
CA ASN A 95 2.00 10.79 -10.98
C ASN A 95 1.91 9.59 -10.02
N VAL A 96 1.29 8.50 -10.45
CA VAL A 96 1.00 7.36 -9.58
C VAL A 96 1.83 6.14 -9.93
N VAL A 97 2.44 5.56 -8.90
CA VAL A 97 3.06 4.24 -8.91
C VAL A 97 2.24 3.34 -7.98
N GLY A 98 1.82 2.18 -8.46
CA GLY A 98 1.12 1.20 -7.63
C GLY A 98 1.94 -0.08 -7.47
N VAL A 99 1.96 -0.61 -6.26
CA VAL A 99 2.55 -1.92 -5.95
C VAL A 99 1.54 -2.79 -5.24
N ASP A 100 1.50 -4.07 -5.62
CA ASP A 100 0.69 -5.09 -4.94
C ASP A 100 1.40 -6.45 -5.03
N VAL A 101 1.18 -7.31 -4.07
CA VAL A 101 1.75 -8.65 -4.03
C VAL A 101 1.10 -9.61 -5.03
N ASP A 102 -0.11 -9.30 -5.48
CA ASP A 102 -0.92 -10.16 -6.35
C ASP A 102 -0.75 -9.80 -7.84
N PRO A 103 -0.08 -10.64 -8.64
CA PRO A 103 0.14 -10.36 -10.06
C PRO A 103 -1.15 -10.33 -10.88
N VAL A 104 -2.23 -11.00 -10.43
CA VAL A 104 -3.53 -10.99 -11.11
C VAL A 104 -4.21 -9.64 -10.95
N LEU A 105 -4.11 -9.03 -9.76
CA LEU A 105 -4.61 -7.69 -9.50
C LEU A 105 -3.81 -6.63 -10.26
N ILE A 106 -2.48 -6.76 -10.30
CA ILE A 106 -1.60 -5.85 -11.06
C ILE A 106 -1.89 -5.92 -12.57
N GLU A 107 -2.17 -7.10 -13.11
CA GLU A 107 -2.54 -7.21 -14.52
C GLU A 107 -3.88 -6.51 -14.81
N ALA A 108 -4.85 -6.61 -13.90
CA ALA A 108 -6.10 -5.85 -13.99
C ALA A 108 -5.86 -4.34 -13.90
N ALA A 109 -4.98 -3.88 -12.99
CA ALA A 109 -4.62 -2.47 -12.87
C ALA A 109 -4.01 -1.90 -14.16
N LYS A 110 -3.11 -2.66 -14.82
CA LYS A 110 -2.54 -2.28 -16.13
C LYS A 110 -3.58 -2.18 -17.23
N GLN A 111 -4.57 -3.07 -17.21
CA GLN A 111 -5.66 -3.07 -18.21
C GLN A 111 -6.63 -1.92 -18.00
N ASP A 112 -7.05 -1.70 -16.74
CA ASP A 112 -8.08 -0.72 -16.41
C ASP A 112 -7.51 0.72 -16.32
N HIS A 113 -6.20 0.86 -16.01
CA HIS A 113 -5.51 2.15 -15.81
C HIS A 113 -4.13 2.16 -16.50
N PRO A 114 -4.07 2.13 -17.85
CA PRO A 114 -2.82 1.95 -18.61
C PRO A 114 -1.80 3.09 -18.45
N ASP A 115 -2.24 4.27 -18.02
CA ASP A 115 -1.36 5.44 -17.80
C ASP A 115 -0.58 5.37 -16.48
N GLY A 116 -0.89 4.39 -15.62
CA GLY A 116 -0.22 4.20 -14.33
C GLY A 116 0.99 3.26 -14.43
N SER A 117 1.86 3.34 -13.42
CA SER A 117 3.03 2.46 -13.26
C SER A 117 2.71 1.39 -12.21
N TRP A 118 2.36 0.17 -12.66
CA TRP A 118 1.87 -0.91 -11.78
C TRP A 118 2.86 -2.06 -11.71
N HIS A 119 3.25 -2.45 -10.49
CA HIS A 119 4.31 -3.43 -10.26
C HIS A 119 3.90 -4.49 -9.23
N THR A 120 4.29 -5.74 -9.50
CA THR A 120 4.11 -6.83 -8.54
C THR A 120 5.28 -6.84 -7.57
N GLN A 121 5.05 -6.44 -6.31
CA GLN A 121 6.03 -6.53 -5.21
C GLN A 121 5.32 -6.75 -3.87
N ASP A 122 5.99 -7.47 -2.96
CA ASP A 122 5.61 -7.54 -1.56
C ASP A 122 6.13 -6.27 -0.84
N LEU A 123 5.26 -5.57 -0.09
CA LEU A 123 5.65 -4.37 0.65
C LEU A 123 6.74 -4.63 1.70
N ALA A 124 6.83 -5.86 2.22
CA ALA A 124 7.93 -6.26 3.10
C ALA A 124 9.28 -6.35 2.38
N LEU A 125 9.26 -6.52 1.06
CA LEU A 125 10.44 -6.64 0.19
C LEU A 125 10.50 -5.49 -0.82
N LEU A 126 9.86 -4.35 -0.51
CA LEU A 126 9.74 -3.22 -1.41
C LEU A 126 11.12 -2.74 -1.88
N ASP A 127 11.36 -2.85 -3.18
CA ASP A 127 12.56 -2.39 -3.88
C ASP A 127 12.15 -1.47 -5.03
N LEU A 128 12.06 -0.18 -4.71
CA LEU A 128 11.65 0.84 -5.67
C LEU A 128 12.71 1.11 -6.74
N GLU A 129 14.00 0.90 -6.43
CA GLU A 129 15.08 1.06 -7.41
C GLU A 129 14.97 0.02 -8.53
N SER A 130 14.59 -1.22 -8.18
CA SER A 130 14.45 -2.31 -9.16
C SER A 130 13.36 -2.06 -10.21
N ILE A 131 12.39 -1.20 -9.88
CA ILE A 131 11.30 -0.80 -10.79
C ILE A 131 11.48 0.62 -11.34
N GLY A 132 12.69 1.21 -11.20
CA GLY A 132 13.00 2.53 -11.72
C GLY A 132 12.34 3.69 -10.97
N GLN A 133 11.98 3.50 -9.70
CA GLN A 133 11.24 4.47 -8.87
C GLN A 133 12.07 4.94 -7.65
N ALA A 134 13.36 5.27 -7.88
CA ALA A 134 14.29 5.67 -6.80
C ALA A 134 13.96 7.01 -6.12
N GLU A 135 13.23 7.90 -6.81
CA GLU A 135 12.85 9.19 -6.25
C GLU A 135 11.79 9.02 -5.15
N PRO A 136 11.87 9.80 -4.04
CA PRO A 136 10.91 9.71 -2.95
C PRO A 136 9.51 10.16 -3.37
N PHE A 137 8.50 9.76 -2.61
CA PHE A 137 7.09 10.08 -2.85
C PHE A 137 6.60 11.20 -1.94
N ASP A 138 5.84 12.14 -2.51
CA ASP A 138 5.17 13.21 -1.76
C ASP A 138 4.06 12.65 -0.87
N ILE A 139 3.34 11.64 -1.38
CA ILE A 139 2.33 10.92 -0.63
C ILE A 139 2.49 9.41 -0.87
N ILE A 140 2.43 8.65 0.20
CA ILE A 140 2.25 7.21 0.15
C ILE A 140 0.89 6.90 0.76
N VAL A 141 0.09 6.09 0.08
CA VAL A 141 -1.23 5.73 0.57
C VAL A 141 -1.41 4.22 0.57
N SER A 142 -2.03 3.71 1.64
CA SER A 142 -2.40 2.30 1.75
C SER A 142 -3.85 2.18 2.23
N THR A 143 -4.73 1.77 1.33
CA THR A 143 -6.17 1.65 1.56
C THR A 143 -6.63 0.18 1.57
N GLY A 144 -7.93 -0.07 1.68
CA GLY A 144 -8.48 -1.41 1.48
C GLY A 144 -8.10 -2.45 2.54
N ASN A 145 -7.71 -2.01 3.74
CA ASN A 145 -7.28 -2.88 4.83
C ASN A 145 -5.95 -3.61 4.60
N VAL A 146 -5.07 -3.14 3.72
CA VAL A 146 -3.78 -3.77 3.42
C VAL A 146 -3.00 -4.13 4.69
N MET A 147 -2.94 -3.22 5.67
CA MET A 147 -2.25 -3.44 6.95
C MET A 147 -2.73 -4.68 7.69
N THR A 148 -4.00 -5.04 7.56
CA THR A 148 -4.57 -6.20 8.24
C THR A 148 -4.29 -7.53 7.52
N PHE A 149 -3.81 -7.47 6.28
CA PHE A 149 -3.37 -8.64 5.52
C PHE A 149 -1.89 -8.95 5.72
N LEU A 150 -1.10 -8.02 6.26
CA LEU A 150 0.31 -8.25 6.53
C LEU A 150 0.49 -9.39 7.54
N ALA A 151 1.53 -10.20 7.35
CA ALA A 151 1.98 -11.09 8.40
C ALA A 151 2.49 -10.25 9.58
N GLU A 152 2.23 -10.68 10.81
CA GLU A 152 2.62 -9.94 12.01
C GLU A 152 4.11 -9.66 12.04
N SER A 153 4.92 -10.65 11.65
CA SER A 153 6.39 -10.56 11.57
C SER A 153 6.90 -9.54 10.53
N THR A 154 6.05 -9.08 9.61
CA THR A 154 6.46 -8.15 8.53
C THR A 154 5.99 -6.72 8.73
N ARG A 155 5.12 -6.44 9.70
CA ARG A 155 4.49 -5.12 9.91
C ARG A 155 5.51 -3.99 10.05
N ASN A 156 6.46 -4.15 10.95
CA ASN A 156 7.53 -3.17 11.17
C ASN A 156 8.41 -2.99 9.91
N MET A 157 8.71 -4.07 9.20
CA MET A 157 9.49 -4.01 7.97
C MET A 157 8.75 -3.22 6.89
N VAL A 158 7.45 -3.45 6.72
CA VAL A 158 6.61 -2.70 5.77
C VAL A 158 6.59 -1.21 6.12
N LEU A 159 6.30 -0.86 7.38
CA LEU A 159 6.29 0.55 7.81
C LEU A 159 7.65 1.22 7.61
N GLY A 160 8.75 0.53 7.92
CA GLY A 160 10.11 1.02 7.69
C GLY A 160 10.44 1.23 6.19
N ASN A 161 9.96 0.34 5.32
CA ASN A 161 10.13 0.50 3.87
C ASN A 161 9.32 1.69 3.32
N LEU A 162 8.07 1.84 3.77
CA LEU A 162 7.24 2.99 3.38
C LEU A 162 7.81 4.31 3.91
N ALA A 163 8.28 4.34 5.15
CA ALA A 163 8.92 5.54 5.73
C ALA A 163 10.18 5.97 4.95
N LYS A 164 11.00 5.01 4.50
CA LYS A 164 12.20 5.29 3.68
C LYS A 164 11.87 5.81 2.29
N ALA A 165 10.72 5.40 1.73
CA ALA A 165 10.27 5.83 0.41
C ALA A 165 9.59 7.21 0.42
N LEU A 166 9.29 7.76 1.61
CA LEU A 166 8.60 9.02 1.77
C LEU A 166 9.58 10.21 1.65
N ALA A 167 9.14 11.26 0.98
CA ALA A 167 9.87 12.53 0.95
C ALA A 167 9.95 13.16 2.37
N PRO A 168 10.93 14.01 2.67
CA PRO A 168 11.08 14.61 4.00
C PRO A 168 9.83 15.36 4.50
N GLU A 169 9.08 16.00 3.62
CA GLU A 169 7.81 16.70 3.92
C GLU A 169 6.59 15.89 3.43
N GLY A 170 6.80 14.63 3.05
CA GLY A 170 5.77 13.75 2.54
C GLY A 170 4.84 13.24 3.62
N ARG A 171 3.70 12.67 3.21
CA ARG A 171 2.70 12.08 4.10
C ARG A 171 2.42 10.63 3.75
N LEU A 172 2.41 9.78 4.78
CA LEU A 172 1.95 8.41 4.69
C LEU A 172 0.52 8.32 5.22
N VAL A 173 -0.41 7.88 4.38
CA VAL A 173 -1.84 7.78 4.71
C VAL A 173 -2.25 6.31 4.72
N ILE A 174 -2.67 5.82 5.87
CA ILE A 174 -3.03 4.40 6.05
C ILE A 174 -4.45 4.30 6.59
N GLY A 175 -5.29 3.47 5.92
CA GLY A 175 -6.67 3.24 6.34
C GLY A 175 -7.01 1.76 6.50
N PHE A 176 -7.47 1.36 7.72
CA PHE A 176 -7.92 -0.01 7.98
C PHE A 176 -8.92 -0.11 9.12
N GLY A 177 -9.70 -1.20 9.12
CA GLY A 177 -10.76 -1.47 10.12
C GLY A 177 -10.26 -2.26 11.32
N ALA A 178 -10.91 -2.04 12.46
CA ALA A 178 -10.72 -2.79 13.71
C ALA A 178 -11.09 -4.29 13.59
N GLY A 179 -10.67 -5.07 14.58
CA GLY A 179 -11.08 -6.48 14.71
C GLY A 179 -10.46 -7.43 13.69
N ARG A 180 -9.37 -7.05 13.03
CA ARG A 180 -8.69 -7.80 11.96
C ARG A 180 -7.28 -8.23 12.31
N GLY A 181 -6.94 -8.33 13.62
CA GLY A 181 -5.65 -8.85 14.08
C GLY A 181 -4.50 -7.84 14.11
N TYR A 182 -4.73 -6.56 13.78
CA TYR A 182 -3.81 -5.47 14.02
C TYR A 182 -4.55 -4.39 14.79
N LEU A 183 -4.17 -4.15 16.04
CA LEU A 183 -4.79 -3.11 16.86
C LEU A 183 -4.30 -1.73 16.41
N PHE A 184 -5.13 -0.71 16.52
CA PHE A 184 -4.75 0.67 16.16
C PHE A 184 -3.60 1.19 17.04
N THR A 185 -3.59 0.80 18.33
CA THR A 185 -2.50 1.14 19.26
C THR A 185 -1.18 0.54 18.81
N ASP A 186 -1.15 -0.75 18.48
CA ASP A 186 0.05 -1.45 18.04
C ASP A 186 0.57 -0.85 16.72
N PHE A 187 -0.34 -0.52 15.80
CA PHE A 187 0.01 0.16 14.55
C PHE A 187 0.67 1.53 14.79
N LEU A 188 0.13 2.33 15.72
CA LEU A 188 0.70 3.65 16.04
C LEU A 188 2.05 3.54 16.74
N GLU A 189 2.24 2.51 17.59
CA GLU A 189 3.54 2.19 18.21
C GLU A 189 4.55 1.74 17.16
N ASP A 190 4.17 0.84 16.26
CA ASP A 190 5.02 0.39 15.14
C ASP A 190 5.38 1.55 14.19
N ALA A 191 4.44 2.45 13.90
CA ALA A 191 4.71 3.65 13.10
C ALA A 191 5.74 4.56 13.80
N ALA A 192 5.57 4.82 15.08
CA ALA A 192 6.51 5.63 15.88
C ALA A 192 7.91 4.98 15.93
N ALA A 193 7.99 3.66 16.08
CA ALA A 193 9.25 2.92 16.06
C ALA A 193 9.99 3.03 14.70
N ASN A 194 9.26 3.33 13.62
CA ASN A 194 9.81 3.55 12.28
C ASN A 194 9.97 5.04 11.91
N GLY A 195 9.97 5.94 12.90
CA GLY A 195 10.23 7.37 12.70
C GLY A 195 9.06 8.11 12.06
N LEU A 196 7.83 7.62 12.23
CA LEU A 196 6.61 8.27 11.78
C LEU A 196 5.83 8.82 12.96
N GLN A 197 5.23 10.00 12.80
CA GLN A 197 4.34 10.59 13.81
C GLN A 197 2.98 10.91 13.20
N PRO A 198 1.88 10.81 13.98
CA PRO A 198 0.57 11.15 13.50
C PRO A 198 0.38 12.67 13.42
N ASP A 199 0.05 13.17 12.24
CA ASP A 199 -0.44 14.55 12.03
C ASP A 199 -1.93 14.61 12.35
N LEU A 200 -2.71 13.59 11.91
CA LEU A 200 -4.15 13.54 12.06
C LEU A 200 -4.65 12.10 12.10
N LEU A 201 -5.59 11.82 12.99
CA LEU A 201 -6.30 10.55 13.07
C LEU A 201 -7.78 10.76 12.80
N LEU A 202 -8.32 10.01 11.84
CA LEU A 202 -9.72 10.08 11.40
C LEU A 202 -10.37 8.70 11.49
N ALA A 203 -11.68 8.68 11.71
CA ALA A 203 -12.49 7.45 11.71
C ALA A 203 -12.98 7.07 10.31
N THR A 204 -12.97 8.01 9.37
CA THR A 204 -13.50 7.81 8.02
C THR A 204 -12.76 8.65 6.98
N TRP A 205 -12.87 8.29 5.71
CA TRP A 205 -12.27 9.03 4.60
C TRP A 205 -12.95 10.38 4.32
N ASP A 206 -14.11 10.65 4.93
CA ASP A 206 -14.83 11.93 4.86
C ASP A 206 -14.56 12.84 6.08
N LEU A 207 -13.41 12.67 6.75
CA LEU A 207 -12.85 13.56 7.78
C LEU A 207 -13.58 13.50 9.13
N ARG A 208 -14.28 12.41 9.50
CA ARG A 208 -14.79 12.26 10.86
C ARG A 208 -13.65 12.01 11.83
N PRO A 209 -13.57 12.75 12.95
CA PRO A 209 -12.52 12.56 13.94
C PRO A 209 -12.50 11.13 14.49
N TRP A 210 -11.31 10.59 14.66
CA TRP A 210 -11.13 9.30 15.30
C TRP A 210 -11.29 9.41 16.82
N THR A 211 -11.89 8.38 17.44
CA THR A 211 -11.97 8.19 18.88
C THR A 211 -11.59 6.75 19.22
N PRO A 212 -11.28 6.41 20.50
CA PRO A 212 -10.96 5.04 20.90
C PRO A 212 -12.05 4.01 20.57
N GLU A 213 -13.31 4.45 20.41
CA GLU A 213 -14.46 3.61 20.07
C GLU A 213 -14.66 3.44 18.55
N SER A 214 -13.86 4.12 17.73
CA SER A 214 -13.97 4.03 16.27
C SER A 214 -13.60 2.62 15.79
N ASP A 215 -14.36 2.11 14.83
CA ASP A 215 -14.15 0.80 14.19
C ASP A 215 -13.27 0.85 12.95
N PHE A 216 -12.84 2.05 12.54
CA PHE A 216 -11.94 2.32 11.44
C PHE A 216 -10.96 3.43 11.80
N LEU A 217 -9.73 3.33 11.27
CA LEU A 217 -8.70 4.35 11.40
C LEU A 217 -8.22 4.77 10.01
N VAL A 218 -8.16 6.07 9.77
CA VAL A 218 -7.36 6.70 8.72
C VAL A 218 -6.29 7.52 9.43
N ALA A 219 -5.06 7.04 9.43
CA ALA A 219 -3.92 7.74 10.00
C ALA A 219 -3.18 8.51 8.90
N ILE A 220 -3.02 9.80 9.08
CA ILE A 220 -2.16 10.66 8.28
C ILE A 220 -0.90 10.88 9.11
N LEU A 221 0.22 10.39 8.60
CA LEU A 221 1.51 10.38 9.29
C LEU A 221 2.53 11.19 8.49
N SER A 222 3.49 11.79 9.19
CA SER A 222 4.67 12.42 8.61
C SER A 222 5.96 11.85 9.24
N PRO A 223 7.14 12.04 8.61
CA PRO A 223 8.40 11.76 9.26
C PRO A 223 8.51 12.53 10.57
N ALA A 224 8.88 11.86 11.65
CA ALA A 224 9.13 12.52 12.93
C ALA A 224 10.31 13.48 12.80
N GLU A 225 10.21 14.68 13.40
CA GLU A 225 11.31 15.62 13.46
C GLU A 225 12.52 14.96 14.13
N GLN A 226 13.64 14.91 13.41
CA GLN A 226 14.89 14.45 14.03
C GLN A 226 15.31 15.51 15.05
N SER A 227 15.23 15.15 16.34
CA SER A 227 15.80 16.00 17.40
C SER A 227 17.29 16.21 17.11
N GLN A 228 17.65 17.47 16.79
CA GLN A 228 19.04 17.88 16.60
C GLN A 228 19.83 17.85 17.90
#